data_a1615665ac2e0858034197e1677c2720
#
_entry.id   a1615665ac2e0858034197e1677c2720
#
_cell.length_a   1.000
_cell.length_b   1.000
_cell.length_c   1.000
_cell.angle_alpha   90.00
_cell.angle_beta   90.00
_cell.angle_gamma   90.00
#
_symmetry.space_group_name_H-M   'P 1'
#
loop_
_entity.id
_entity.type
_entity.pdbx_description
1 polymer ?
#
loop_
_entity_poly.entity_id
_entity_poly.type
_entity_poly.pdbx_seq_one_letter_code
_entity_poly.pdbx_strand_id
1 'polypeptide(L)'
;MYKPGGTIADALGAIQKKDYVLPAIQREFVWKPEQIERLFDSLMQGYPFGTFLFWKVHPETSSRFKFYDFVLNYHQRDAAHCPDLGPIHNREVTAVLDGQQRLTALNIGLRGSMAIKLPHRWWTSPDAFPVRRLRLNLLAPVQPDEHGVCYDFRFLTDEQATRDAHTFWFPVGSVLDMKGGPDMLKTLQKQELEGEDLGRAYDTLDRLYSVIHKDNLIHYFEEKAQDLERVLN
;
A
#
# COMPACT_ATOMS: atom_id res chain seq x y z
N MET A 1 11.73 18.71 -12.00
CA MET A 1 10.61 18.99 -12.93
C MET A 1 9.40 18.21 -12.49
N TYR A 2 8.23 18.85 -12.34
CA TYR A 2 6.98 18.15 -11.98
C TYR A 2 6.54 17.23 -13.14
N LYS A 3 6.17 15.99 -12.79
CA LYS A 3 5.68 14.99 -13.76
C LYS A 3 4.37 14.42 -13.28
N PRO A 4 3.37 14.27 -14.17
CA PRO A 4 2.25 13.41 -13.89
C PRO A 4 2.78 11.98 -13.76
N GLY A 5 2.41 11.32 -12.68
CA GLY A 5 2.86 9.96 -12.44
C GLY A 5 1.93 8.92 -13.05
N GLY A 6 2.18 7.69 -12.71
CA GLY A 6 1.35 6.56 -13.07
C GLY A 6 0.28 6.24 -12.01
N THR A 7 -0.26 5.06 -12.14
CA THR A 7 -1.21 4.48 -11.20
C THR A 7 -0.51 3.94 -9.94
N ILE A 8 -1.28 3.60 -8.92
CA ILE A 8 -0.75 2.86 -7.75
C ILE A 8 -0.18 1.50 -8.18
N ALA A 9 -0.85 0.80 -9.10
CA ALA A 9 -0.37 -0.49 -9.62
C ALA A 9 1.01 -0.36 -10.31
N ASP A 10 1.23 0.72 -11.09
CA ASP A 10 2.53 0.98 -11.72
C ASP A 10 3.63 1.20 -10.67
N ALA A 11 3.35 2.00 -9.63
CA ALA A 11 4.31 2.26 -8.57
C ALA A 11 4.68 0.99 -7.80
N LEU A 12 3.69 0.14 -7.48
CA LEU A 12 3.93 -1.16 -6.83
C LEU A 12 4.72 -2.11 -7.75
N GLY A 13 4.46 -2.08 -9.06
CA GLY A 13 5.24 -2.79 -10.05
C GLY A 13 6.70 -2.36 -10.07
N ALA A 14 6.96 -1.05 -9.98
CA ALA A 14 8.31 -0.47 -9.90
C ALA A 14 9.02 -0.87 -8.59
N ILE A 15 8.32 -0.86 -7.45
CA ILE A 15 8.86 -1.38 -6.17
C ILE A 15 9.22 -2.86 -6.29
N GLN A 16 8.36 -3.68 -6.87
CA GLN A 16 8.61 -5.11 -7.04
C GLN A 16 9.84 -5.41 -7.90
N LYS A 17 10.02 -4.65 -8.96
CA LYS A 17 11.17 -4.75 -9.86
C LYS A 17 12.44 -4.14 -9.28
N LYS A 18 12.38 -3.51 -8.12
CA LYS A 18 13.45 -2.72 -7.50
C LYS A 18 13.88 -1.53 -8.37
N ASP A 19 12.97 -1.00 -9.18
CA ASP A 19 13.14 0.27 -9.89
C ASP A 19 12.95 1.45 -8.94
N TYR A 20 12.04 1.32 -7.96
CA TYR A 20 11.91 2.21 -6.83
C TYR A 20 12.60 1.62 -5.61
N VAL A 21 13.47 2.41 -4.98
CA VAL A 21 14.28 2.03 -3.81
C VAL A 21 14.29 3.13 -2.77
N LEU A 22 14.68 2.80 -1.54
CA LEU A 22 14.80 3.77 -0.45
C LEU A 22 16.29 4.07 -0.21
N PRO A 23 16.74 5.33 -0.16
CA PRO A 23 18.11 5.68 0.19
C PRO A 23 18.37 5.52 1.70
N ALA A 24 19.65 5.34 2.11
CA ALA A 24 20.06 5.03 3.47
C ALA A 24 19.71 6.08 4.55
N ILE A 25 19.37 7.29 4.14
CA ILE A 25 19.00 8.42 5.01
C ILE A 25 17.56 8.35 5.52
N GLN A 26 16.92 7.22 5.34
CA GLN A 26 15.49 7.03 5.53
C GLN A 26 15.08 6.82 6.98
N ARG A 27 13.87 7.30 7.29
CA ARG A 27 13.18 6.98 8.55
C ARG A 27 12.58 5.57 8.45
N GLU A 28 12.58 4.86 9.57
CA GLU A 28 11.86 3.61 9.72
C GLU A 28 10.38 3.78 9.37
N PHE A 29 9.73 2.69 8.96
CA PHE A 29 8.29 2.70 8.79
C PHE A 29 7.61 2.79 10.17
N VAL A 30 6.80 3.84 10.34
CA VAL A 30 6.23 4.19 11.67
C VAL A 30 4.70 4.22 11.67
N TRP A 31 4.05 3.99 10.53
CA TRP A 31 2.60 4.05 10.46
C TRP A 31 1.96 2.85 11.15
N LYS A 32 0.86 3.14 11.84
CA LYS A 32 0.00 2.13 12.46
C LYS A 32 -1.03 1.62 11.45
N PRO A 33 -1.68 0.45 11.72
CA PRO A 33 -2.73 -0.09 10.85
C PRO A 33 -3.81 0.94 10.52
N GLU A 34 -4.29 1.67 11.53
CA GLU A 34 -5.38 2.65 11.39
C GLU A 34 -5.01 3.81 10.44
N GLN A 35 -3.73 4.14 10.33
CA GLN A 35 -3.26 5.17 9.40
C GLN A 35 -3.26 4.66 7.95
N ILE A 36 -2.96 3.37 7.74
CA ILE A 36 -3.05 2.73 6.42
C ILE A 36 -4.53 2.59 6.03
N GLU A 37 -5.39 2.13 6.94
CA GLU A 37 -6.83 2.01 6.71
C GLU A 37 -7.43 3.36 6.27
N ARG A 38 -7.10 4.44 6.97
CA ARG A 38 -7.52 5.81 6.61
C ARG A 38 -6.93 6.29 5.29
N LEU A 39 -5.71 5.89 4.96
CA LEU A 39 -5.12 6.22 3.66
C LEU A 39 -5.96 5.63 2.53
N PHE A 40 -6.32 4.34 2.61
CA PHE A 40 -7.11 3.67 1.59
C PHE A 40 -8.53 4.26 1.49
N ASP A 41 -9.17 4.56 2.62
CA ASP A 41 -10.44 5.27 2.65
C ASP A 41 -10.34 6.63 1.95
N SER A 42 -9.31 7.44 2.27
CA SER A 42 -9.10 8.74 1.64
C SER A 42 -8.89 8.65 0.13
N LEU A 43 -8.16 7.64 -0.34
CA LEU A 43 -7.97 7.38 -1.77
C LEU A 43 -9.30 7.01 -2.45
N MET A 44 -10.11 6.18 -1.82
CA MET A 44 -11.44 5.80 -2.31
C MET A 44 -12.39 7.00 -2.37
N GLN A 45 -12.29 7.93 -1.44
CA GLN A 45 -13.04 9.19 -1.43
C GLN A 45 -12.54 10.20 -2.47
N GLY A 46 -11.39 9.96 -3.10
CA GLY A 46 -10.81 10.86 -4.11
C GLY A 46 -9.99 12.01 -3.53
N TYR A 47 -9.58 11.93 -2.27
CA TYR A 47 -8.69 12.94 -1.69
C TYR A 47 -7.31 12.91 -2.33
N PRO A 48 -6.64 14.07 -2.43
CA PRO A 48 -5.31 14.15 -3.00
C PRO A 48 -4.29 13.29 -2.25
N PHE A 49 -3.53 12.49 -2.98
CA PHE A 49 -2.51 11.62 -2.40
C PHE A 49 -1.21 12.35 -2.04
N GLY A 50 -1.09 13.61 -2.46
CA GLY A 50 0.11 14.43 -2.32
C GLY A 50 1.14 14.16 -3.41
N THR A 51 2.26 14.88 -3.32
CA THR A 51 3.37 14.79 -4.29
C THR A 51 4.51 13.99 -3.70
N PHE A 52 5.27 13.32 -4.56
CA PHE A 52 6.49 12.58 -4.22
C PHE A 52 7.73 13.37 -4.65
N LEU A 53 8.85 13.10 -4.02
CA LEU A 53 10.16 13.55 -4.48
C LEU A 53 10.99 12.31 -4.85
N PHE A 54 11.32 12.19 -6.12
CA PHE A 54 12.07 11.07 -6.69
C PHE A 54 13.44 11.56 -7.15
N TRP A 55 14.46 10.80 -6.82
CA TRP A 55 15.81 11.01 -7.28
C TRP A 55 16.20 9.94 -8.28
N LYS A 56 16.49 10.36 -9.50
CA LYS A 56 16.92 9.48 -10.56
C LYS A 56 18.42 9.22 -10.45
N VAL A 57 18.80 8.04 -10.01
CA VAL A 57 20.19 7.66 -9.72
C VAL A 57 20.77 6.91 -10.91
N HIS A 58 21.83 7.44 -11.49
CA HIS A 58 22.50 6.81 -12.62
C HIS A 58 23.32 5.58 -12.17
N PRO A 59 23.60 4.61 -13.08
CA PRO A 59 24.35 3.38 -12.75
C PRO A 59 25.72 3.64 -12.11
N GLU A 60 26.42 4.70 -12.56
CA GLU A 60 27.75 5.10 -12.04
C GLU A 60 27.67 5.64 -10.60
N THR A 61 26.54 6.22 -10.26
CA THR A 61 26.29 6.81 -8.94
C THR A 61 25.69 5.79 -8.00
N SER A 62 24.86 4.86 -8.48
CA SER A 62 24.13 3.89 -7.65
C SER A 62 25.06 3.00 -6.82
N SER A 63 26.25 2.67 -7.34
CA SER A 63 27.25 1.87 -6.63
C SER A 63 27.89 2.57 -5.41
N ARG A 64 27.73 3.90 -5.30
CA ARG A 64 28.30 4.70 -4.21
C ARG A 64 27.38 4.83 -3.00
N PHE A 65 26.11 4.43 -3.14
CA PHE A 65 25.10 4.59 -2.11
C PHE A 65 24.53 3.25 -1.69
N LYS A 66 24.06 3.23 -0.44
CA LYS A 66 23.33 2.10 0.11
C LYS A 66 21.84 2.34 -0.07
N PHE A 67 21.14 1.33 -0.56
CA PHE A 67 19.70 1.36 -0.78
C PHE A 67 19.01 0.24 -0.04
N TYR A 68 17.74 0.49 0.29
CA TYR A 68 16.87 -0.43 0.99
C TYR A 68 15.62 -0.69 0.16
N ASP A 69 15.03 -1.85 0.38
CA ASP A 69 13.72 -2.21 -0.16
C ASP A 69 12.60 -1.63 0.70
N PHE A 70 11.41 -1.55 0.13
CA PHE A 70 10.21 -1.23 0.89
C PHE A 70 9.80 -2.42 1.76
N VAL A 71 9.36 -2.13 2.99
CA VAL A 71 8.76 -3.16 3.84
C VAL A 71 7.53 -3.74 3.15
N LEU A 72 7.46 -5.07 3.09
CA LEU A 72 6.32 -5.81 2.56
C LEU A 72 5.49 -6.43 3.68
N ASN A 73 6.12 -7.26 4.49
CA ASN A 73 5.50 -7.92 5.62
C ASN A 73 6.05 -7.30 6.90
N TYR A 74 5.35 -6.28 7.40
CA TYR A 74 5.77 -5.61 8.62
C TYR A 74 5.53 -6.50 9.83
N HIS A 75 6.57 -6.73 10.62
CA HIS A 75 6.47 -7.42 11.90
C HIS A 75 7.17 -6.58 12.96
N GLN A 76 6.40 -6.10 13.94
CA GLN A 76 6.87 -5.12 14.93
C GLN A 76 8.13 -5.56 15.69
N ARG A 77 8.32 -6.86 15.91
CA ARG A 77 9.48 -7.43 16.59
C ARG A 77 10.60 -7.83 15.62
N ASP A 78 10.25 -8.54 14.54
CA ASP A 78 11.22 -9.30 13.75
C ASP A 78 11.52 -8.70 12.37
N ALA A 79 10.66 -7.80 11.84
CA ALA A 79 10.80 -7.19 10.52
C ALA A 79 10.20 -5.77 10.49
N ALA A 80 10.66 -4.92 11.41
CA ALA A 80 10.25 -3.51 11.48
C ALA A 80 11.06 -2.61 10.53
N HIS A 81 12.24 -3.06 10.13
CA HIS A 81 13.18 -2.27 9.30
C HIS A 81 13.06 -2.61 7.82
N CYS A 82 13.41 -1.63 6.99
CA CYS A 82 13.51 -1.82 5.54
C CYS A 82 14.63 -2.80 5.20
N PRO A 83 14.38 -3.83 4.36
CA PRO A 83 15.41 -4.79 3.97
C PRO A 83 16.55 -4.14 3.20
N ASP A 84 17.79 -4.48 3.52
CA ASP A 84 18.98 -4.04 2.80
C ASP A 84 19.04 -4.70 1.41
N LEU A 85 19.16 -3.90 0.36
CA LEU A 85 19.29 -4.40 -1.02
C LEU A 85 20.73 -4.73 -1.39
N GLY A 86 21.70 -4.37 -0.54
CA GLY A 86 23.11 -4.44 -0.89
C GLY A 86 23.50 -3.45 -2.00
N PRO A 87 24.69 -3.60 -2.59
CA PRO A 87 25.15 -2.74 -3.67
C PRO A 87 24.34 -2.95 -4.95
N ILE A 88 23.88 -1.85 -5.55
CA ILE A 88 23.22 -1.87 -6.86
C ILE A 88 24.29 -1.52 -7.91
N HIS A 89 24.59 -2.46 -8.80
CA HIS A 89 25.60 -2.27 -9.83
C HIS A 89 24.97 -2.13 -11.22
N ASN A 90 25.52 -1.20 -12.00
CA ASN A 90 25.23 -1.04 -13.43
C ASN A 90 23.75 -0.92 -13.80
N ARG A 91 22.94 -0.38 -12.87
CA ARG A 91 21.49 -0.19 -13.06
C ARG A 91 21.06 1.19 -12.62
N GLU A 92 20.25 1.84 -13.45
CA GLU A 92 19.53 3.04 -13.08
C GLU A 92 18.40 2.68 -12.10
N VAL A 93 18.26 3.43 -11.01
CA VAL A 93 17.17 3.28 -10.06
C VAL A 93 16.58 4.63 -9.70
N THR A 94 15.37 4.61 -9.21
CA THR A 94 14.69 5.80 -8.68
C THR A 94 14.62 5.70 -7.16
N ALA A 95 15.39 6.54 -6.47
CA ALA A 95 15.33 6.62 -5.02
C ALA A 95 14.19 7.54 -4.59
N VAL A 96 13.35 7.07 -3.70
CA VAL A 96 12.21 7.83 -3.17
C VAL A 96 12.71 8.66 -1.99
N LEU A 97 12.78 9.99 -2.14
CA LEU A 97 13.24 10.93 -1.11
C LEU A 97 12.10 11.39 -0.20
N ASP A 98 10.93 11.67 -0.77
CA ASP A 98 9.72 11.97 0.01
C ASP A 98 8.53 11.14 -0.48
N GLY A 99 7.60 10.86 0.44
CA GLY A 99 6.44 10.00 0.18
C GLY A 99 6.65 8.52 0.49
N GLN A 100 7.76 8.14 1.07
CA GLN A 100 8.15 6.76 1.36
C GLN A 100 7.18 6.04 2.28
N GLN A 101 6.71 6.69 3.36
CA GLN A 101 5.72 6.12 4.28
C GLN A 101 4.43 5.77 3.53
N ARG A 102 4.01 6.64 2.61
CA ARG A 102 2.82 6.43 1.78
C ARG A 102 2.99 5.25 0.82
N LEU A 103 4.12 5.17 0.09
CA LEU A 103 4.39 4.03 -0.79
C LEU A 103 4.57 2.72 -0.02
N THR A 104 5.22 2.76 1.14
CA THR A 104 5.34 1.59 2.03
C THR A 104 3.96 1.15 2.54
N ALA A 105 3.11 2.09 2.94
CA ALA A 105 1.74 1.80 3.36
C ALA A 105 0.91 1.13 2.25
N LEU A 106 1.03 1.60 1.00
CA LEU A 106 0.41 0.95 -0.16
C LEU A 106 0.97 -0.46 -0.40
N ASN A 107 2.31 -0.61 -0.31
CA ASN A 107 2.95 -1.91 -0.50
C ASN A 107 2.51 -2.94 0.55
N ILE A 108 2.43 -2.54 1.82
CA ILE A 108 1.92 -3.39 2.91
C ILE A 108 0.44 -3.71 2.71
N GLY A 109 -0.39 -2.70 2.44
CA GLY A 109 -1.84 -2.86 2.33
C GLY A 109 -2.28 -3.72 1.15
N LEU A 110 -1.61 -3.59 -0.01
CA LEU A 110 -1.98 -4.28 -1.25
C LEU A 110 -1.25 -5.60 -1.46
N ARG A 111 -0.03 -5.75 -0.95
CA ARG A 111 0.82 -6.92 -1.26
C ARG A 111 1.30 -7.67 -0.04
N GLY A 112 1.25 -7.04 1.11
CA GLY A 112 1.89 -7.54 2.31
C GLY A 112 0.95 -7.80 3.48
N SER A 113 1.52 -7.66 4.67
CA SER A 113 0.83 -7.90 5.94
C SER A 113 1.42 -7.06 7.06
N MET A 114 0.67 -6.94 8.16
CA MET A 114 1.13 -6.32 9.40
C MET A 114 0.96 -7.28 10.58
N ALA A 115 1.99 -7.39 11.40
CA ALA A 115 1.97 -8.12 12.66
C ALA A 115 2.40 -7.18 13.80
N ILE A 116 1.42 -6.70 14.55
CA ILE A 116 1.60 -5.79 15.67
C ILE A 116 1.22 -6.51 16.95
N LYS A 117 1.97 -6.22 18.01
CA LYS A 117 1.79 -6.82 19.33
C LYS A 117 0.39 -6.58 19.88
N LEU A 118 -0.28 -7.64 20.26
CA LEU A 118 -1.54 -7.57 20.99
C LEU A 118 -1.35 -6.95 22.39
N PRO A 119 -2.30 -6.17 22.88
CA PRO A 119 -2.34 -5.72 24.25
C PRO A 119 -2.27 -6.92 25.24
N HIS A 120 -1.64 -6.74 26.36
CA HIS A 120 -1.55 -7.73 27.44
C HIS A 120 -0.90 -9.09 27.09
N ARG A 121 -0.25 -9.21 25.92
CA ARG A 121 0.58 -10.38 25.57
C ARG A 121 2.05 -10.10 25.86
N TRP A 122 2.78 -11.15 26.24
CA TRP A 122 4.22 -11.05 26.42
C TRP A 122 4.93 -10.85 25.07
N TRP A 123 5.98 -10.04 25.05
CA TRP A 123 6.77 -9.78 23.84
C TRP A 123 7.38 -11.04 23.23
N THR A 124 7.65 -12.03 24.06
CA THR A 124 8.23 -13.32 23.67
C THR A 124 7.19 -14.37 23.24
N SER A 125 5.89 -14.11 23.45
CA SER A 125 4.84 -15.06 23.05
C SER A 125 4.73 -15.18 21.54
N PRO A 126 4.67 -16.40 20.98
CA PRO A 126 4.52 -16.61 19.55
C PRO A 126 3.20 -16.05 18.99
N ASP A 127 2.13 -16.07 19.78
CA ASP A 127 0.79 -15.61 19.44
C ASP A 127 0.57 -14.11 19.71
N ALA A 128 1.61 -13.39 20.16
CA ALA A 128 1.49 -11.97 20.47
C ALA A 128 1.40 -11.08 19.22
N PHE A 129 1.80 -11.57 18.05
CA PHE A 129 1.90 -10.82 16.80
C PHE A 129 1.11 -11.51 15.67
N PRO A 130 -0.23 -11.50 15.73
CA PRO A 130 -1.03 -12.11 14.68
C PRO A 130 -0.81 -11.39 13.35
N VAL A 131 -0.59 -12.18 12.30
CA VAL A 131 -0.44 -11.65 10.93
C VAL A 131 -1.80 -11.23 10.42
N ARG A 132 -1.93 -9.95 10.04
CA ARG A 132 -3.16 -9.35 9.53
C ARG A 132 -2.92 -8.81 8.13
N ARG A 133 -3.94 -8.91 7.28
CA ARG A 133 -3.97 -8.33 5.94
C ARG A 133 -5.08 -7.32 5.82
N LEU A 134 -4.88 -6.33 4.96
CA LEU A 134 -5.89 -5.31 4.72
C LEU A 134 -7.09 -5.93 4.00
N ARG A 135 -8.26 -5.69 4.56
CA ARG A 135 -9.56 -6.11 4.06
C ARG A 135 -10.46 -4.89 3.87
N LEU A 136 -11.37 -4.98 2.92
CA LEU A 136 -12.43 -3.99 2.69
C LEU A 136 -13.77 -4.67 2.84
N ASN A 137 -14.64 -4.12 3.69
CA ASN A 137 -16.01 -4.60 3.80
C ASN A 137 -16.84 -4.08 2.61
N LEU A 138 -17.15 -4.97 1.65
CA LEU A 138 -17.91 -4.62 0.46
C LEU A 138 -19.40 -4.41 0.71
N LEU A 139 -19.93 -4.82 1.87
CA LEU A 139 -21.34 -4.65 2.24
C LEU A 139 -21.59 -3.44 3.16
N ALA A 140 -20.54 -2.80 3.65
CA ALA A 140 -20.70 -1.59 4.44
C ALA A 140 -21.36 -0.47 3.62
N PRO A 141 -22.29 0.30 4.22
CA PRO A 141 -22.85 1.48 3.55
C PRO A 141 -21.75 2.51 3.33
N VAL A 142 -21.67 3.04 2.09
CA VAL A 142 -20.72 4.11 1.74
C VAL A 142 -21.30 5.45 2.20
N GLN A 143 -21.13 5.75 3.48
CA GLN A 143 -21.56 6.99 4.11
C GLN A 143 -20.52 7.44 5.14
N PRO A 144 -20.22 8.76 5.21
CA PRO A 144 -19.25 9.24 6.18
C PRO A 144 -19.75 9.00 7.62
N ASP A 145 -18.91 8.41 8.44
CA ASP A 145 -19.11 8.33 9.88
C ASP A 145 -18.81 9.68 10.57
N GLU A 146 -18.85 9.73 11.89
CA GLU A 146 -18.53 10.93 12.68
C GLU A 146 -17.09 11.43 12.50
N HIS A 147 -16.20 10.60 11.94
CA HIS A 147 -14.80 10.93 11.65
C HIS A 147 -14.52 11.13 10.15
N GLY A 148 -15.58 11.12 9.31
CA GLY A 148 -15.48 11.29 7.86
C GLY A 148 -14.98 10.04 7.11
N VAL A 149 -14.96 8.87 7.75
CA VAL A 149 -14.62 7.60 7.12
C VAL A 149 -15.82 7.06 6.36
N CYS A 150 -15.65 6.76 5.07
CA CYS A 150 -16.72 6.26 4.19
C CYS A 150 -16.60 4.77 3.91
N TYR A 151 -15.39 4.23 3.83
CA TYR A 151 -15.13 2.84 3.46
C TYR A 151 -14.50 2.09 4.63
N ASP A 152 -15.10 0.95 5.00
CA ASP A 152 -14.66 0.14 6.16
C ASP A 152 -13.46 -0.74 5.78
N PHE A 153 -12.25 -0.19 5.91
CA PHE A 153 -10.99 -0.91 5.79
C PHE A 153 -10.50 -1.37 7.15
N ARG A 154 -10.05 -2.63 7.25
CA ARG A 154 -9.45 -3.17 8.48
C ARG A 154 -8.32 -4.14 8.19
N PHE A 155 -7.30 -4.11 9.04
CA PHE A 155 -6.31 -5.17 9.11
C PHE A 155 -6.85 -6.32 9.96
N LEU A 156 -7.20 -7.44 9.33
CA LEU A 156 -7.79 -8.61 9.96
C LEU A 156 -6.93 -9.85 9.74
N THR A 157 -6.94 -10.77 10.72
CA THR A 157 -6.50 -12.15 10.50
C THR A 157 -7.54 -12.89 9.65
N ASP A 158 -7.18 -14.06 9.11
CA ASP A 158 -8.12 -14.84 8.30
C ASP A 158 -9.31 -15.32 9.16
N GLU A 159 -9.09 -15.60 10.46
CA GLU A 159 -10.16 -15.98 11.39
C GLU A 159 -11.10 -14.81 11.75
N GLN A 160 -10.58 -13.58 11.74
CA GLN A 160 -11.39 -12.36 11.97
C GLN A 160 -12.20 -11.93 10.75
N ALA A 161 -11.77 -12.33 9.55
CA ALA A 161 -12.43 -11.98 8.29
C ALA A 161 -13.67 -12.86 8.04
N THR A 162 -14.53 -13.01 9.04
CA THR A 162 -15.78 -13.77 8.95
C THR A 162 -16.81 -13.02 8.09
N ARG A 163 -17.69 -13.79 7.43
CA ARG A 163 -18.81 -13.26 6.68
C ARG A 163 -20.10 -13.37 7.50
N ASP A 164 -20.91 -12.33 7.45
CA ASP A 164 -22.28 -12.34 7.95
C ASP A 164 -23.22 -11.54 7.03
N ALA A 165 -24.43 -11.22 7.48
CA ALA A 165 -25.42 -10.48 6.69
C ALA A 165 -24.99 -9.04 6.35
N HIS A 166 -24.03 -8.46 7.05
CA HIS A 166 -23.62 -7.05 6.94
C HIS A 166 -22.14 -6.90 6.60
N THR A 167 -21.39 -8.00 6.57
CA THR A 167 -19.96 -7.97 6.32
C THR A 167 -19.53 -8.98 5.29
N PHE A 168 -18.77 -8.49 4.31
CA PHE A 168 -17.98 -9.31 3.39
C PHE A 168 -16.59 -8.70 3.25
N TRP A 169 -15.63 -9.30 3.91
CA TRP A 169 -14.23 -8.85 3.96
C TRP A 169 -13.44 -9.27 2.72
N PHE A 170 -13.43 -8.41 1.72
CA PHE A 170 -12.66 -8.61 0.50
C PHE A 170 -11.16 -8.40 0.76
N PRO A 171 -10.27 -9.34 0.36
CA PRO A 171 -8.82 -9.13 0.45
C PRO A 171 -8.38 -8.04 -0.53
N VAL A 172 -7.98 -6.87 -0.02
CA VAL A 172 -7.68 -5.69 -0.85
C VAL A 172 -6.62 -6.01 -1.91
N GLY A 173 -5.60 -6.79 -1.57
CA GLY A 173 -4.55 -7.21 -2.49
C GLY A 173 -5.03 -7.98 -3.73
N SER A 174 -6.18 -8.65 -3.64
CA SER A 174 -6.73 -9.41 -4.78
C SER A 174 -7.13 -8.51 -5.96
N VAL A 175 -7.29 -7.20 -5.74
CA VAL A 175 -7.57 -6.24 -6.81
C VAL A 175 -6.44 -6.14 -7.83
N LEU A 176 -5.19 -6.40 -7.43
CA LEU A 176 -4.01 -6.30 -8.31
C LEU A 176 -4.04 -7.31 -9.46
N ASP A 177 -4.68 -8.46 -9.27
CA ASP A 177 -4.78 -9.52 -10.26
C ASP A 177 -6.04 -9.41 -11.14
N MET A 178 -6.94 -8.49 -10.83
CA MET A 178 -8.19 -8.30 -11.57
C MET A 178 -7.95 -7.55 -12.89
N LYS A 179 -8.65 -7.97 -13.95
CA LYS A 179 -8.57 -7.35 -15.28
C LYS A 179 -9.76 -6.45 -15.60
N GLY A 180 -10.66 -6.24 -14.63
CA GLY A 180 -11.83 -5.35 -14.76
C GLY A 180 -13.14 -6.00 -14.36
N GLY A 181 -14.25 -5.42 -14.82
CA GLY A 181 -15.62 -5.79 -14.45
C GLY A 181 -15.98 -7.28 -14.49
N PRO A 182 -15.62 -8.03 -15.54
CA PRO A 182 -15.91 -9.48 -15.59
C PRO A 182 -15.30 -10.27 -14.43
N ASP A 183 -14.05 -9.95 -14.03
CA ASP A 183 -13.39 -10.64 -12.90
C ASP A 183 -14.03 -10.25 -11.57
N MET A 184 -14.44 -8.98 -11.42
CA MET A 184 -15.17 -8.50 -10.24
C MET A 184 -16.51 -9.24 -10.09
N LEU A 185 -17.32 -9.27 -11.13
CA LEU A 185 -18.61 -9.98 -11.13
C LEU A 185 -18.43 -11.46 -10.79
N LYS A 186 -17.48 -12.13 -11.42
CA LYS A 186 -17.17 -13.54 -11.14
C LYS A 186 -16.77 -13.76 -9.67
N THR A 187 -16.02 -12.82 -9.09
CA THR A 187 -15.61 -12.88 -7.67
C THR A 187 -16.80 -12.73 -6.75
N LEU A 188 -17.70 -11.77 -7.03
CA LEU A 188 -18.89 -11.50 -6.22
C LEU A 188 -19.95 -12.60 -6.36
N GLN A 189 -20.15 -13.15 -7.55
CA GLN A 189 -21.09 -14.27 -7.79
C GLN A 189 -20.69 -15.53 -7.00
N LYS A 190 -19.40 -15.82 -6.87
CA LYS A 190 -18.91 -16.92 -6.02
C LYS A 190 -19.27 -16.77 -4.56
N GLN A 191 -19.64 -15.56 -4.16
CA GLN A 191 -20.04 -15.22 -2.79
C GLN A 191 -21.56 -15.22 -2.60
N GLU A 192 -22.32 -15.67 -3.60
CA GLU A 192 -23.78 -15.75 -3.55
C GLU A 192 -24.45 -14.41 -3.15
N LEU A 193 -23.86 -13.29 -3.59
CA LEU A 193 -24.44 -11.96 -3.41
C LEU A 193 -25.50 -11.72 -4.50
N GLU A 194 -26.65 -11.18 -4.10
CA GLU A 194 -27.77 -10.89 -4.97
C GLU A 194 -28.36 -9.49 -4.70
N GLY A 195 -29.16 -9.00 -5.64
CA GLY A 195 -29.91 -7.76 -5.48
C GLY A 195 -29.06 -6.54 -5.14
N GLU A 196 -29.47 -5.80 -4.13
CA GLU A 196 -28.82 -4.55 -3.71
C GLU A 196 -27.42 -4.78 -3.15
N ASP A 197 -27.18 -5.91 -2.47
CA ASP A 197 -25.86 -6.22 -1.91
C ASP A 197 -24.84 -6.51 -3.00
N LEU A 198 -25.24 -7.19 -4.08
CA LEU A 198 -24.38 -7.38 -5.26
C LEU A 198 -24.03 -6.03 -5.91
N GLY A 199 -25.03 -5.15 -6.08
CA GLY A 199 -24.82 -3.80 -6.62
C GLY A 199 -23.83 -3.00 -5.80
N ARG A 200 -24.07 -2.90 -4.49
CA ARG A 200 -23.19 -2.17 -3.55
C ARG A 200 -21.76 -2.73 -3.56
N ALA A 201 -21.63 -4.04 -3.46
CA ALA A 201 -20.32 -4.70 -3.46
C ALA A 201 -19.58 -4.46 -4.78
N TYR A 202 -20.29 -4.47 -5.90
CA TYR A 202 -19.72 -4.20 -7.21
C TYR A 202 -19.22 -2.76 -7.32
N ASP A 203 -20.04 -1.78 -6.96
CA ASP A 203 -19.69 -0.36 -7.01
C ASP A 203 -18.46 -0.05 -6.12
N THR A 204 -18.44 -0.60 -4.92
CA THR A 204 -17.31 -0.45 -3.99
C THR A 204 -16.04 -1.09 -4.55
N LEU A 205 -16.13 -2.27 -5.14
CA LEU A 205 -14.99 -2.98 -5.73
C LEU A 205 -14.51 -2.30 -7.02
N ASP A 206 -15.42 -1.79 -7.88
CA ASP A 206 -15.04 -1.01 -9.07
C ASP A 206 -14.35 0.31 -8.69
N ARG A 207 -14.79 0.97 -7.62
CA ARG A 207 -14.11 2.15 -7.10
C ARG A 207 -12.69 1.80 -6.63
N LEU A 208 -12.49 0.71 -5.87
CA LEU A 208 -11.17 0.24 -5.46
C LEU A 208 -10.29 -0.07 -6.68
N TYR A 209 -10.83 -0.78 -7.66
CA TYR A 209 -10.12 -1.10 -8.89
C TYR A 209 -9.69 0.16 -9.64
N SER A 210 -10.58 1.14 -9.75
CA SER A 210 -10.31 2.40 -10.44
C SER A 210 -9.19 3.20 -9.76
N VAL A 211 -9.21 3.31 -8.43
CA VAL A 211 -8.15 3.95 -7.64
C VAL A 211 -6.78 3.30 -7.85
N ILE A 212 -6.76 1.97 -7.93
CA ILE A 212 -5.49 1.24 -8.02
C ILE A 212 -4.95 1.20 -9.45
N HIS A 213 -5.82 1.01 -10.45
CA HIS A 213 -5.41 0.70 -11.84
C HIS A 213 -5.63 1.82 -12.86
N LYS A 214 -6.52 2.79 -12.58
CA LYS A 214 -6.91 3.80 -13.57
C LYS A 214 -6.54 5.22 -13.16
N ASP A 215 -6.69 5.55 -11.87
CA ASP A 215 -6.47 6.91 -11.39
C ASP A 215 -4.96 7.21 -11.33
N ASN A 216 -4.53 8.28 -12.01
CA ASN A 216 -3.14 8.73 -12.00
C ASN A 216 -2.85 9.51 -10.72
N LEU A 217 -2.59 8.80 -9.62
CA LEU A 217 -2.41 9.37 -8.29
C LEU A 217 -0.94 9.64 -7.91
N ILE A 218 0.02 9.05 -8.65
CA ILE A 218 1.44 9.19 -8.34
C ILE A 218 2.01 10.41 -9.08
N HIS A 219 1.96 11.57 -8.45
CA HIS A 219 2.56 12.79 -8.97
C HIS A 219 3.88 13.07 -8.27
N TYR A 220 4.94 13.46 -9.01
CA TYR A 220 6.25 13.63 -8.41
C TYR A 220 7.08 14.75 -9.01
N PHE A 221 7.99 15.28 -8.21
CA PHE A 221 9.14 16.03 -8.66
C PHE A 221 10.32 15.10 -8.87
N GLU A 222 11.01 15.23 -10.00
CA GLU A 222 12.19 14.45 -10.31
C GLU A 222 13.45 15.30 -10.11
N GLU A 223 14.34 14.85 -9.23
CA GLU A 223 15.70 15.36 -9.09
C GLU A 223 16.65 14.47 -9.91
N LYS A 224 17.55 15.10 -10.67
CA LYS A 224 18.53 14.42 -11.53
C LYS A 224 19.98 14.70 -11.15
N ALA A 225 20.23 15.63 -10.24
CA ALA A 225 21.58 15.90 -9.76
C ALA A 225 22.19 14.61 -9.17
N GLN A 226 23.45 14.34 -9.48
CA GLN A 226 24.14 13.15 -8.98
C GLN A 226 25.02 13.47 -7.75
N ASP A 227 24.92 14.68 -7.24
CA ASP A 227 25.59 15.12 -6.02
C ASP A 227 24.63 15.03 -4.83
N LEU A 228 25.01 14.20 -3.85
CA LEU A 228 24.19 13.92 -2.66
C LEU A 228 23.95 15.18 -1.80
N GLU A 229 24.94 16.05 -1.66
CA GLU A 229 24.79 17.29 -0.88
C GLU A 229 23.71 18.19 -1.47
N ARG A 230 23.62 18.25 -2.79
CA ARG A 230 22.59 19.00 -3.51
C ARG A 230 21.22 18.33 -3.46
N VAL A 231 21.19 17.03 -3.37
CA VAL A 231 19.93 16.25 -3.32
C VAL A 231 19.29 16.31 -1.94
N LEU A 232 20.10 16.50 -0.88
CA LEU A 232 19.66 16.49 0.52
C LEU A 232 19.43 17.88 1.13
N ASN A 233 19.92 18.96 0.49
CA ASN A 233 19.71 20.36 0.89
C ASN A 233 18.66 21.02 -0.02
#